data_30ac0303ccf5c8c211bc63007b43faa2
#
_entry.id   30ac0303ccf5c8c211bc63007b43faa2
#
_cell.length_a   1.000
_cell.length_b   1.000
_cell.length_c   1.000
_cell.angle_alpha   90.00
_cell.angle_beta   90.00
_cell.angle_gamma   90.00
#
_symmetry.space_group_name_H-M   'P 1'
#
loop_
_entity.id
_entity.type
_entity.pdbx_description
1 polymer ?
#
loop_
_entity_poly.entity_id
_entity_poly.type
_entity_poly.pdbx_seq_one_letter_code
_entity_poly.pdbx_strand_id
1 'polypeptide(L)' 'MTEFDTGLPSTRLIQNLIKDKKDIEIKLLSEDLIVGRVLWQDQHCICLVDHYDQSTLVWRQSIAYLKPKG' A
#
# COMPACT_ATOMS: atom_id res chain seq x y z
N MET A 1 -19.13 14.68 -1.61
CA MET A 1 -18.24 13.60 -1.19
C MET A 1 -17.06 13.49 -2.13
N THR A 2 -15.91 13.31 -1.57
CA THR A 2 -14.71 13.18 -2.39
C THR A 2 -14.54 11.72 -2.80
N GLU A 3 -14.50 11.48 -4.09
CA GLU A 3 -14.23 10.15 -4.59
C GLU A 3 -12.74 9.87 -4.54
N PHE A 4 -12.40 8.59 -4.47
CA PHE A 4 -11.02 8.16 -4.52
C PHE A 4 -10.47 8.44 -5.93
N ASP A 5 -9.51 9.35 -5.99
CA ASP A 5 -8.98 9.81 -7.28
C ASP A 5 -7.82 8.94 -7.73
N THR A 6 -8.07 8.08 -8.70
CA THR A 6 -7.04 7.19 -9.26
C THR A 6 -6.17 7.91 -10.29
N GLY A 7 -6.44 9.18 -10.55
CA GLY A 7 -5.62 9.97 -11.47
C GLY A 7 -4.38 10.57 -10.83
N LEU A 8 -4.31 10.59 -9.50
CA LEU A 8 -3.15 11.12 -8.80
C LEU A 8 -1.93 10.21 -9.00
N PRO A 9 -0.73 10.79 -9.19
CA PRO A 9 0.48 9.97 -9.42
C PRO A 9 0.73 8.93 -8.35
N SER A 10 0.55 9.27 -7.08
CA SER A 10 0.77 8.31 -5.99
C SER A 10 -0.25 7.18 -6.02
N THR A 11 -1.49 7.49 -6.32
CA THR A 11 -2.55 6.49 -6.42
C THR A 11 -2.29 5.56 -7.60
N ARG A 12 -1.87 6.12 -8.72
CA ARG A 12 -1.56 5.32 -9.91
C ARG A 12 -0.37 4.40 -9.68
N LEU A 13 0.64 4.86 -8.95
CA LEU A 13 1.78 4.00 -8.61
C LEU A 13 1.31 2.78 -7.84
N ILE A 14 0.47 2.99 -6.84
CA ILE A 14 -0.04 1.88 -6.02
C ILE A 14 -0.93 0.97 -6.86
N GLN A 15 -1.76 1.53 -7.74
CA GLN A 15 -2.58 0.71 -8.63
C GLN A 15 -1.73 -0.19 -9.52
N ASN A 16 -0.61 0.32 -10.01
CA ASN A 16 0.31 -0.49 -10.82
C ASN A 16 0.95 -1.61 -9.99
N LEU A 17 1.28 -1.32 -8.73
CA LEU A 17 1.82 -2.33 -7.83
C LEU A 17 0.82 -3.44 -7.56
N ILE A 18 -0.46 -3.09 -7.44
CA ILE A 18 -1.53 -4.07 -7.29
C ILE A 18 -1.62 -4.95 -8.54
N LYS A 19 -1.64 -4.31 -9.69
CA LYS A 19 -1.76 -5.01 -10.97
C LYS A 19 -0.61 -5.96 -11.22
N ASP A 20 0.60 -5.52 -10.91
CA ASP A 20 1.81 -6.28 -11.16
C ASP A 20 2.11 -7.30 -10.05
N LYS A 21 1.35 -7.27 -8.97
CA LYS A 21 1.51 -8.17 -7.82
C LYS A 21 2.93 -8.16 -7.27
N LYS A 22 3.51 -6.97 -7.20
CA LYS A 22 4.89 -6.81 -6.73
C LYS A 22 4.94 -6.71 -5.22
N ASP A 23 6.00 -7.27 -4.65
CA ASP A 23 6.28 -7.07 -3.23
C ASP A 23 6.69 -5.63 -3.01
N ILE A 24 6.20 -5.07 -1.92
CA ILE A 24 6.52 -3.71 -1.54
C ILE A 24 6.95 -3.67 -0.09
N GLU A 25 7.59 -2.57 0.24
CA GLU A 25 8.04 -2.28 1.60
C GLU A 25 7.37 -0.98 2.03
N ILE A 26 6.71 -1.03 3.18
CA ILE A 26 6.09 0.14 3.78
C ILE A 26 6.75 0.42 5.11
N LYS A 27 7.21 1.66 5.30
CA LYS A 27 7.67 2.10 6.61
C LYS A 27 6.61 2.98 7.23
N LEU A 28 6.25 2.64 8.46
CA LEU A 28 5.27 3.40 9.22
C LEU A 28 5.94 4.53 9.99
N LEU A 29 5.14 5.51 10.42
CA LEU A 29 5.63 6.60 11.24
C LEU A 29 6.16 6.12 12.59
N SER A 30 5.70 4.96 13.05
CA SER A 30 6.21 4.30 14.25
C SER A 30 7.56 3.62 14.02
N GLU A 31 8.10 3.71 12.81
CA GLU A 31 9.35 3.08 12.36
C GLU A 31 9.24 1.57 12.16
N ASP A 32 8.06 1.01 12.27
CA ASP A 32 7.83 -0.39 11.91
C ASP A 32 7.92 -0.56 10.40
N LEU A 33 8.45 -1.69 9.98
CA LEU A 33 8.60 -2.02 8.58
C LEU A 33 7.68 -3.18 8.23
N ILE A 34 6.90 -3.01 7.17
CA ILE A 34 5.97 -4.05 6.70
C ILE A 34 6.32 -4.39 5.27
N VAL A 35 6.40 -5.68 4.97
CA VAL A 35 6.69 -6.18 3.62
C VAL A 35 5.54 -7.07 3.18
N GLY A 36 5.07 -6.86 1.95
CA GLY A 36 3.99 -7.67 1.40
C GLY A 36 3.58 -7.15 0.04
N ARG A 37 2.42 -7.60 -0.41
CA ARG A 37 1.83 -7.13 -1.67
C ARG A 37 0.55 -6.38 -1.38
N VAL A 38 0.28 -5.34 -2.16
CA VAL A 38 -0.97 -4.59 -2.03
C VAL A 38 -2.06 -5.36 -2.73
N LEU A 39 -3.13 -5.70 -2.00
CA LEU A 39 -4.32 -6.32 -2.59
C LEU A 39 -5.26 -5.27 -3.16
N TRP A 40 -5.50 -4.24 -2.37
CA TRP A 40 -6.38 -3.15 -2.78
C TRP A 40 -6.05 -1.91 -1.94
N GLN A 41 -6.56 -0.80 -2.40
CA GLN A 41 -6.44 0.46 -1.67
C GLN A 41 -7.75 1.22 -1.78
N ASP A 42 -7.99 2.09 -0.82
CA ASP A 42 -9.09 3.04 -0.89
C ASP A 42 -8.59 4.40 -0.42
N GLN A 43 -9.53 5.30 -0.16
CA GLN A 43 -9.22 6.68 0.20
C GLN A 43 -8.37 6.79 1.47
N HIS A 44 -8.53 5.88 2.40
CA HIS A 44 -7.91 5.98 3.72
C HIS A 44 -6.93 4.86 4.04
N CYS A 45 -7.04 3.74 3.36
CA CYS A 45 -6.34 2.52 3.77
C CYS A 45 -5.70 1.82 2.59
N ILE A 46 -4.68 1.04 2.90
CA ILE A 46 -4.05 0.12 1.96
C ILE A 46 -4.07 -1.25 2.61
N CYS A 47 -4.57 -2.24 1.88
CA CYS A 47 -4.59 -3.62 2.37
C CYS A 47 -3.41 -4.38 1.78
N LEU A 48 -2.59 -4.94 2.66
CA LEU A 48 -1.44 -5.74 2.27
C LEU A 48 -1.67 -7.20 2.62
N VAL A 49 -1.06 -8.07 1.87
CA VAL A 49 -1.00 -9.49 2.20
C VAL A 49 0.48 -9.90 2.27
N ASP A 50 0.83 -10.62 3.31
CA ASP A 50 2.20 -11.11 3.48
C ASP A 50 2.36 -12.51 2.88
N HIS A 51 3.54 -13.11 3.08
CA HIS A 51 3.84 -14.43 2.52
C HIS A 51 3.05 -15.56 3.20
N TYR A 52 2.40 -15.28 4.31
CA TYR A 52 1.58 -16.25 5.02
C TYR A 52 0.10 -16.08 4.72
N ASP A 53 -0.22 -15.29 3.68
CA ASP A 53 -1.59 -14.96 3.28
C ASP A 53 -2.39 -14.24 4.36
N GLN A 54 -1.70 -13.57 5.25
CA GLN A 54 -2.35 -12.73 6.25
C GLN A 54 -2.49 -11.32 5.72
N SER A 55 -3.69 -10.77 5.83
CA SER A 55 -3.92 -9.40 5.38
C SER A 55 -3.75 -8.42 6.53
N THR A 56 -3.17 -7.28 6.21
CA THR A 56 -2.96 -6.19 7.14
C THR A 56 -3.54 -4.92 6.55
N LEU A 57 -4.38 -4.26 7.32
CA LEU A 57 -4.95 -3.00 6.91
C LEU A 57 -4.10 -1.87 7.47
N VAL A 58 -3.55 -1.06 6.57
CA VAL A 58 -2.66 0.03 6.95
C VAL A 58 -3.31 1.35 6.61
N TRP A 59 -3.41 2.24 7.58
CA TRP A 59 -3.96 3.57 7.37
C TRP A 59 -2.93 4.42 6.63
N ARG A 60 -3.36 5.08 5.56
CA ARG A 60 -2.45 5.87 4.74
C ARG A 60 -1.69 6.93 5.53
N GLN A 61 -2.35 7.55 6.50
CA GLN A 61 -1.71 8.60 7.30
C GLN A 61 -0.66 8.07 8.27
N SER A 62 -0.54 6.75 8.43
CA SER A 62 0.50 6.15 9.25
C SER A 62 1.74 5.79 8.45
N ILE A 63 1.73 6.00 7.14
CA ILE A 63 2.80 5.57 6.25
C ILE A 63 3.81 6.71 6.08
N ALA A 64 5.08 6.42 6.37
CA ALA A 64 6.16 7.35 6.09
C ALA A 64 6.59 7.24 4.64
N TYR A 65 6.77 6.02 4.14
CA TYR A 65 7.04 5.80 2.72
C TYR A 65 6.58 4.40 2.31
N LEU A 66 6.43 4.23 1.01
CA LEU A 66 6.10 2.96 0.39
C LEU A 66 6.96 2.86 -0.87
N LYS A 67 7.63 1.74 -1.05
CA LYS A 67 8.45 1.54 -2.24
C LYS A 67 8.39 0.10 -2.70
N PRO A 68 8.56 -0.14 -4.01
CA PRO A 68 8.68 -1.49 -4.52
C PRO A 68 9.93 -2.14 -3.94
N LYS A 69 9.84 -3.43 -3.63
CA LYS A 69 10.95 -4.18 -3.12
C LYS A 69 11.63 -4.92 -4.27
N GLY A 70 12.90 -4.75 -4.37
CA GLY A 70 13.69 -5.44 -5.40
C GLY A 70 13.86 -4.69 -6.64
#